data_bafa22e6fc9c2fc622b206b4a16448ae
#
_entry.id   bafa22e6fc9c2fc622b206b4a16448ae
#
_cell.length_a   1.000
_cell.length_b   1.000
_cell.length_c   1.000
_cell.angle_alpha   90.00
_cell.angle_beta   90.00
_cell.angle_gamma   90.00
#
_symmetry.space_group_name_H-M   'P 1'
#
loop_
_entity.id
_entity.type
_entity.pdbx_description
1 polymer ?
#
loop_
_entity_poly.entity_id
_entity_poly.type
_entity_poly.pdbx_seq_one_letter_code
_entity_poly.pdbx_strand_id
1 'polypeptide(L)'
;MGKEPEKYILDIIEKYYPGKSLEIYNKSNLIQYFNLKSNAIHGNTKTRRSYANWYAIYSLLHFYKEKGFINNPKYNQFKGFKFTELFNFTRTLYGGDKLQNHALNNRVNGEFINHFGSEHGGLILIDDKRYRINPYYLYIDGEDLTEMFIEIVEGYINLLIEKDKELLYLLEDLKKLENPQLKKESLLKLINEDTEARIFEIFSYAILSNYYKQIKLFIGNSKDDLKEEYLQLYKTGRTNANDGGIDFVMKPGGRFFQVTEVGNYDKYFLDIDKVLGYPITFVVKTNSSKNIILKDLVDYAIEKSDGQEIIKNRYINAIEEVITINELKKYLNILNDVEINQIISDIELYYKLEFNIP
;
A
#
# COMPACT_ATOMS: atom_id res chain seq x y z
N MET A 1 -16.39 19.89 -7.04
CA MET A 1 -15.50 20.81 -6.30
C MET A 1 -14.12 20.17 -6.31
N GLY A 2 -13.13 20.80 -6.96
CA GLY A 2 -11.74 20.35 -6.96
C GLY A 2 -11.16 20.45 -5.54
N LYS A 3 -10.29 19.50 -5.19
CA LYS A 3 -9.52 19.61 -3.94
C LYS A 3 -8.58 20.82 -4.03
N GLU A 4 -8.34 21.47 -2.89
CA GLU A 4 -7.31 22.51 -2.80
C GLU A 4 -5.96 21.97 -3.31
N PRO A 5 -5.20 22.79 -4.04
CA PRO A 5 -3.90 22.39 -4.57
C PRO A 5 -2.88 22.20 -3.44
N GLU A 6 -2.07 21.16 -3.56
CA GLU A 6 -0.91 20.97 -2.68
C GLU A 6 0.10 22.11 -2.88
N LYS A 7 0.69 22.57 -1.79
CA LYS A 7 1.62 23.71 -1.82
C LYS A 7 2.78 23.51 -2.80
N TYR A 8 3.41 22.33 -2.79
CA TYR A 8 4.54 22.05 -3.68
C TYR A 8 4.17 22.13 -5.17
N ILE A 9 2.91 21.82 -5.55
CA ILE A 9 2.42 21.95 -6.91
C ILE A 9 2.36 23.44 -7.29
N LEU A 10 1.81 24.27 -6.39
CA LEU A 10 1.76 25.72 -6.62
C LEU A 10 3.15 26.33 -6.69
N ASP A 11 4.07 25.90 -5.85
CA ASP A 11 5.47 26.38 -5.85
C ASP A 11 6.17 26.05 -7.17
N ILE A 12 5.93 24.87 -7.74
CA ILE A 12 6.47 24.48 -9.06
C ILE A 12 5.81 25.31 -10.18
N ILE A 13 4.48 25.43 -10.17
CA ILE A 13 3.77 26.25 -11.17
C ILE A 13 4.27 27.69 -11.13
N GLU A 14 4.47 28.26 -9.93
CA GLU A 14 4.98 29.63 -9.76
C GLU A 14 6.35 29.85 -10.41
N LYS A 15 7.21 28.82 -10.41
CA LYS A 15 8.52 28.85 -11.08
C LYS A 15 8.39 29.01 -12.60
N TYR A 16 7.38 28.36 -13.22
CA TYR A 16 7.14 28.43 -14.66
C TYR A 16 6.25 29.61 -15.07
N TYR A 17 5.31 29.98 -14.21
CA TYR A 17 4.30 31.03 -14.46
C TYR A 17 4.19 31.96 -13.26
N PRO A 18 5.17 32.89 -13.06
CA PRO A 18 5.21 33.81 -11.93
C PRO A 18 3.92 34.62 -11.79
N GLY A 19 3.32 34.60 -10.59
CA GLY A 19 2.09 35.32 -10.25
C GLY A 19 0.80 34.68 -10.83
N LYS A 20 0.87 33.49 -11.45
CA LYS A 20 -0.28 32.82 -12.08
C LYS A 20 -0.52 31.42 -11.61
N SER A 21 0.09 30.97 -10.51
CA SER A 21 0.07 29.58 -10.08
C SER A 21 -1.35 29.01 -9.89
N LEU A 22 -2.23 29.75 -9.22
CA LEU A 22 -3.64 29.35 -9.06
C LEU A 22 -4.43 29.38 -10.37
N GLU A 23 -4.15 30.36 -11.25
CA GLU A 23 -4.81 30.45 -12.55
C GLU A 23 -4.49 29.22 -13.41
N ILE A 24 -3.21 28.88 -13.54
CA ILE A 24 -2.76 27.71 -14.30
C ILE A 24 -3.27 26.41 -13.70
N TYR A 25 -3.22 26.26 -12.37
CA TYR A 25 -3.79 25.10 -11.69
C TYR A 25 -5.29 24.93 -12.03
N ASN A 26 -6.07 26.02 -11.95
CA ASN A 26 -7.50 25.96 -12.20
C ASN A 26 -7.84 25.71 -13.68
N LYS A 27 -6.99 26.10 -14.63
CA LYS A 27 -7.15 25.81 -16.05
C LYS A 27 -6.74 24.38 -16.43
N SER A 28 -5.83 23.73 -15.66
CA SER A 28 -5.26 22.45 -16.02
C SER A 28 -5.98 21.27 -15.39
N ASN A 29 -6.86 20.59 -16.12
CA ASN A 29 -7.46 19.34 -15.69
C ASN A 29 -6.42 18.23 -15.47
N LEU A 30 -5.29 18.27 -16.19
CA LEU A 30 -4.17 17.33 -16.02
C LEU A 30 -3.55 17.48 -14.62
N ILE A 31 -3.22 18.69 -14.20
CA ILE A 31 -2.62 18.97 -12.88
C ILE A 31 -3.64 18.69 -11.76
N GLN A 32 -4.89 19.09 -11.94
CA GLN A 32 -5.96 18.81 -10.98
C GLN A 32 -6.20 17.32 -10.80
N TYR A 33 -6.17 16.53 -11.87
CA TYR A 33 -6.28 15.07 -11.78
C TYR A 33 -5.10 14.47 -11.01
N PHE A 34 -3.88 14.93 -11.28
CA PHE A 34 -2.71 14.50 -10.53
C PHE A 34 -2.83 14.84 -9.04
N ASN A 35 -3.20 16.08 -8.70
CA ASN A 35 -3.43 16.50 -7.32
C ASN A 35 -4.49 15.65 -6.61
N LEU A 36 -5.58 15.31 -7.31
CA LEU A 36 -6.62 14.42 -6.79
C LEU A 36 -6.06 13.03 -6.45
N LYS A 37 -5.13 12.50 -7.26
CA LYS A 37 -4.55 11.18 -7.09
C LYS A 37 -3.36 11.14 -6.13
N SER A 38 -2.63 12.22 -5.99
CA SER A 38 -1.45 12.34 -5.11
C SER A 38 -1.77 12.84 -3.70
N ASN A 39 -2.90 13.49 -3.48
CA ASN A 39 -3.33 14.10 -2.21
C ASN A 39 -3.35 13.15 -0.99
N ALA A 40 -2.85 11.95 -1.16
CA ALA A 40 -2.77 10.94 -0.12
C ALA A 40 -1.44 10.99 0.68
N ILE A 41 -0.52 11.92 0.41
CA ILE A 41 0.71 12.11 1.21
C ILE A 41 0.38 12.42 2.68
N HIS A 42 -0.70 13.15 2.93
CA HIS A 42 -1.03 13.68 4.25
C HIS A 42 -1.89 12.77 5.14
N GLY A 43 -1.84 11.45 4.96
CA GLY A 43 -2.45 10.53 5.93
C GLY A 43 -3.40 9.49 5.36
N ASN A 44 -3.47 9.30 4.06
CA ASN A 44 -4.36 8.30 3.49
C ASN A 44 -3.58 7.07 3.01
N THR A 45 -3.93 5.89 3.56
CA THR A 45 -3.35 4.57 3.23
C THR A 45 -3.44 4.16 1.76
N LYS A 46 -4.14 4.94 0.93
CA LYS A 46 -4.40 4.64 -0.49
C LYS A 46 -3.40 5.23 -1.48
N THR A 47 -2.42 6.00 -1.04
CA THR A 47 -1.43 6.71 -1.90
C THR A 47 -0.79 5.79 -2.92
N ARG A 48 -0.33 4.62 -2.48
CA ARG A 48 0.40 3.67 -3.33
C ARG A 48 -0.47 2.99 -4.38
N ARG A 49 -1.79 2.91 -4.16
CA ARG A 49 -2.74 2.39 -5.16
C ARG A 49 -2.89 3.32 -6.37
N SER A 50 -2.49 4.58 -6.22
CA SER A 50 -2.58 5.58 -7.29
C SER A 50 -1.37 5.59 -8.22
N TYR A 51 -0.27 4.88 -7.90
CA TYR A 51 0.94 4.85 -8.73
C TYR A 51 0.66 4.45 -10.17
N ALA A 52 -0.17 3.43 -10.39
CA ALA A 52 -0.51 2.99 -11.73
C ALA A 52 -1.14 4.10 -12.59
N ASN A 53 -1.92 5.00 -11.97
CA ASN A 53 -2.62 6.07 -12.68
C ASN A 53 -1.66 7.18 -13.13
N TRP A 54 -0.91 7.74 -12.20
CA TRP A 54 -0.07 8.88 -12.54
C TRP A 54 1.28 8.49 -13.13
N TYR A 55 1.81 7.27 -12.86
CA TYR A 55 2.93 6.71 -13.60
C TYR A 55 2.59 6.44 -15.07
N ALA A 56 1.35 6.08 -15.37
CA ALA A 56 0.89 5.96 -16.74
C ALA A 56 1.01 7.30 -17.50
N ILE A 57 0.61 8.41 -16.86
CA ILE A 57 0.72 9.75 -17.42
C ILE A 57 2.20 10.17 -17.50
N TYR A 58 2.94 9.99 -16.41
CA TYR A 58 4.35 10.36 -16.33
C TYR A 58 5.20 9.67 -17.40
N SER A 59 4.98 8.36 -17.62
CA SER A 59 5.72 7.62 -18.65
C SER A 59 5.49 8.18 -20.07
N LEU A 60 4.24 8.57 -20.37
CA LEU A 60 3.92 9.20 -21.67
C LEU A 60 4.65 10.52 -21.84
N LEU A 61 4.65 11.38 -20.80
CA LEU A 61 5.31 12.67 -20.86
C LEU A 61 6.83 12.57 -20.84
N HIS A 62 7.39 11.60 -20.11
CA HIS A 62 8.81 11.30 -20.13
C HIS A 62 9.31 10.94 -21.55
N PHE A 63 8.65 10.01 -22.23
CA PHE A 63 8.99 9.65 -23.61
C PHE A 63 8.68 10.76 -24.60
N TYR A 64 7.63 11.55 -24.36
CA TYR A 64 7.35 12.76 -25.14
C TYR A 64 8.51 13.73 -25.09
N LYS A 65 9.06 13.98 -23.89
CA LYS A 65 10.27 14.81 -23.72
C LYS A 65 11.50 14.16 -24.36
N GLU A 66 11.76 12.89 -24.08
CA GLU A 66 12.93 12.15 -24.59
C GLU A 66 13.00 12.16 -26.13
N LYS A 67 11.86 12.02 -26.79
CA LYS A 67 11.77 12.00 -28.27
C LYS A 67 11.75 13.40 -28.91
N GLY A 68 11.87 14.47 -28.11
CA GLY A 68 11.94 15.84 -28.61
C GLY A 68 10.61 16.37 -29.17
N PHE A 69 9.48 15.95 -28.59
CA PHE A 69 8.16 16.39 -29.02
C PHE A 69 7.68 17.67 -28.30
N ILE A 70 8.36 18.13 -27.27
CA ILE A 70 7.96 19.35 -26.55
C ILE A 70 7.89 20.52 -27.53
N ASN A 71 6.77 21.24 -27.51
CA ASN A 71 6.48 22.36 -28.42
C ASN A 71 6.59 21.98 -29.92
N ASN A 72 6.49 20.68 -30.25
CA ASN A 72 6.64 20.22 -31.63
C ASN A 72 5.27 20.13 -32.32
N PRO A 73 5.02 20.92 -33.40
CA PRO A 73 3.75 20.87 -34.13
C PRO A 73 3.41 19.49 -34.70
N LYS A 74 4.42 18.62 -34.90
CA LYS A 74 4.22 17.26 -35.41
C LYS A 74 3.66 16.30 -34.36
N TYR A 75 3.52 16.71 -33.09
CA TYR A 75 2.95 15.83 -32.04
C TYR A 75 1.56 15.31 -32.41
N ASN A 76 0.72 16.15 -33.03
CA ASN A 76 -0.61 15.73 -33.46
C ASN A 76 -0.61 14.63 -34.53
N GLN A 77 0.50 14.46 -35.27
CA GLN A 77 0.70 13.39 -36.26
C GLN A 77 1.33 12.16 -35.66
N PHE A 78 1.80 12.24 -34.42
CA PHE A 78 2.45 11.15 -33.72
C PHE A 78 1.41 10.14 -33.22
N LYS A 79 1.57 8.88 -33.59
CA LYS A 79 0.61 7.83 -33.24
C LYS A 79 0.66 7.38 -31.78
N GLY A 80 1.71 7.73 -31.04
CA GLY A 80 1.88 7.35 -29.64
C GLY A 80 2.88 6.23 -29.40
N PHE A 81 3.07 5.86 -28.15
CA PHE A 81 4.02 4.86 -27.66
C PHE A 81 3.35 3.51 -27.45
N LYS A 82 4.16 2.41 -27.49
CA LYS A 82 3.67 1.06 -27.22
C LYS A 82 3.44 0.85 -25.71
N PHE A 83 2.43 0.08 -25.38
CA PHE A 83 2.12 -0.29 -23.98
C PHE A 83 3.33 -0.89 -23.23
N THR A 84 4.02 -1.85 -23.83
CA THR A 84 5.13 -2.56 -23.20
C THR A 84 6.31 -1.64 -22.88
N GLU A 85 6.59 -0.67 -23.75
CA GLU A 85 7.64 0.34 -23.54
C GLU A 85 7.33 1.20 -22.32
N LEU A 86 6.12 1.74 -22.28
CA LEU A 86 5.64 2.55 -21.16
C LEU A 86 5.60 1.78 -19.84
N PHE A 87 5.09 0.55 -19.87
CA PHE A 87 4.95 -0.28 -18.66
C PHE A 87 6.31 -0.70 -18.10
N ASN A 88 7.25 -1.10 -18.96
CA ASN A 88 8.60 -1.44 -18.52
C ASN A 88 9.28 -0.25 -17.85
N PHE A 89 9.13 0.95 -18.41
CA PHE A 89 9.66 2.16 -17.80
C PHE A 89 9.00 2.44 -16.44
N THR A 90 7.68 2.34 -16.32
CA THR A 90 7.02 2.60 -15.02
C THR A 90 7.49 1.65 -13.92
N ARG A 91 7.90 0.43 -14.27
CA ARG A 91 8.44 -0.53 -13.31
C ARG A 91 9.84 -0.21 -12.81
N THR A 92 10.56 0.68 -13.47
CA THR A 92 11.88 1.18 -12.99
C THR A 92 11.74 2.34 -12.00
N LEU A 93 10.55 2.94 -11.90
CA LEU A 93 10.30 4.06 -11.04
C LEU A 93 10.10 3.62 -9.57
N TYR A 94 10.25 4.55 -8.65
CA TYR A 94 10.08 4.31 -7.21
C TYR A 94 8.73 3.65 -6.89
N GLY A 95 8.75 2.46 -6.29
CA GLY A 95 7.54 1.67 -6.01
C GLY A 95 6.81 1.13 -7.25
N GLY A 96 7.35 1.35 -8.45
CA GLY A 96 6.78 0.88 -9.72
C GLY A 96 7.01 -0.61 -10.00
N ASP A 97 8.04 -1.22 -9.42
CA ASP A 97 8.38 -2.63 -9.56
C ASP A 97 7.25 -3.58 -9.16
N LYS A 98 6.38 -3.15 -8.26
CA LYS A 98 5.21 -3.89 -7.76
C LYS A 98 3.96 -3.72 -8.61
N LEU A 99 4.00 -2.90 -9.64
CA LEU A 99 2.87 -2.72 -10.54
C LEU A 99 2.66 -4.00 -11.36
N GLN A 100 1.49 -4.62 -11.15
CA GLN A 100 1.07 -5.81 -11.91
C GLN A 100 0.37 -5.44 -13.22
N ASN A 101 -0.18 -4.24 -13.27
CA ASN A 101 -0.91 -3.74 -14.42
C ASN A 101 -0.74 -2.22 -14.55
N HIS A 102 -1.01 -1.75 -15.74
CA HIS A 102 -0.86 -0.38 -16.17
C HIS A 102 -2.24 0.27 -16.37
N ALA A 103 -2.42 1.44 -15.81
CA ALA A 103 -3.69 2.16 -15.87
C ALA A 103 -3.93 2.96 -17.16
N LEU A 104 -3.10 2.75 -18.19
CA LEU A 104 -3.09 3.52 -19.44
C LEU A 104 -4.40 3.49 -20.22
N ASN A 105 -5.11 2.38 -20.16
CA ASN A 105 -6.30 2.20 -20.98
C ASN A 105 -7.54 2.83 -20.31
N ASN A 106 -8.44 2.00 -19.82
CA ASN A 106 -9.76 2.48 -19.40
C ASN A 106 -9.78 3.14 -18.02
N ARG A 107 -8.81 2.83 -17.14
CA ARG A 107 -8.88 3.30 -15.76
C ARG A 107 -8.59 4.79 -15.64
N VAL A 108 -7.50 5.29 -16.24
CA VAL A 108 -7.18 6.73 -16.19
C VAL A 108 -8.28 7.52 -16.87
N ASN A 109 -8.67 7.14 -18.09
CA ASN A 109 -9.72 7.85 -18.84
C ASN A 109 -11.08 7.79 -18.14
N GLY A 110 -11.46 6.63 -17.60
CA GLY A 110 -12.74 6.49 -16.88
C GLY A 110 -12.80 7.39 -15.65
N GLU A 111 -11.74 7.39 -14.84
CA GLU A 111 -11.67 8.24 -13.65
C GLU A 111 -11.57 9.74 -14.03
N PHE A 112 -10.81 10.07 -15.06
CA PHE A 112 -10.66 11.43 -15.55
C PHE A 112 -11.97 12.01 -16.05
N ILE A 113 -12.67 11.26 -16.90
CA ILE A 113 -13.99 11.66 -17.47
C ILE A 113 -15.04 11.81 -16.36
N ASN A 114 -15.02 10.93 -15.36
CA ASN A 114 -15.95 11.04 -14.22
C ASN A 114 -15.75 12.35 -13.42
N HIS A 115 -14.53 12.92 -13.40
CA HIS A 115 -14.25 14.16 -12.69
C HIS A 115 -14.41 15.41 -13.53
N PHE A 116 -14.05 15.37 -14.82
CA PHE A 116 -13.90 16.56 -15.67
C PHE A 116 -14.86 16.55 -16.87
N GLY A 117 -15.67 15.51 -17.05
CA GLY A 117 -16.55 15.37 -18.19
C GLY A 117 -15.87 14.77 -19.42
N SER A 118 -16.66 14.49 -20.46
CA SER A 118 -16.23 13.83 -21.70
C SER A 118 -16.20 14.76 -22.93
N GLU A 119 -16.43 16.06 -22.77
CA GLU A 119 -16.59 17.02 -23.88
C GLU A 119 -15.39 17.00 -24.86
N HIS A 120 -14.17 16.90 -24.31
CA HIS A 120 -12.93 16.87 -25.11
C HIS A 120 -12.28 15.49 -25.13
N GLY A 121 -13.02 14.44 -24.79
CA GLY A 121 -12.54 13.05 -24.73
C GLY A 121 -11.71 12.73 -23.48
N GLY A 122 -11.03 11.59 -23.50
CA GLY A 122 -10.18 11.16 -22.39
C GLY A 122 -8.84 11.86 -22.35
N LEU A 123 -8.18 11.76 -21.21
CA LEU A 123 -6.82 12.29 -21.02
C LEU A 123 -5.78 11.59 -21.89
N ILE A 124 -5.95 10.28 -22.12
CA ILE A 124 -5.05 9.46 -22.92
C ILE A 124 -5.77 9.07 -24.20
N LEU A 125 -5.21 9.45 -25.35
CA LEU A 125 -5.65 9.01 -26.66
C LEU A 125 -5.03 7.65 -26.97
N ILE A 126 -5.85 6.75 -27.51
CA ILE A 126 -5.45 5.40 -27.90
C ILE A 126 -5.76 5.21 -29.37
N ASP A 127 -4.72 4.99 -30.18
CA ASP A 127 -4.81 4.70 -31.60
C ASP A 127 -3.95 3.50 -31.94
N ASP A 128 -4.51 2.47 -32.56
CA ASP A 128 -3.82 1.22 -32.93
C ASP A 128 -2.93 0.65 -31.80
N LYS A 129 -3.48 0.53 -30.59
CA LYS A 129 -2.76 0.07 -29.39
C LYS A 129 -1.54 0.91 -29.00
N ARG A 130 -1.49 2.14 -29.46
CA ARG A 130 -0.50 3.15 -29.07
C ARG A 130 -1.16 4.24 -28.26
N TYR A 131 -0.39 4.82 -27.37
CA TYR A 131 -0.87 5.72 -26.32
C TYR A 131 -0.16 7.07 -26.38
N ARG A 132 -0.89 8.16 -26.27
CA ARG A 132 -0.36 9.51 -26.14
C ARG A 132 -1.29 10.37 -25.28
N ILE A 133 -0.78 11.45 -24.72
CA ILE A 133 -1.61 12.42 -24.01
C ILE A 133 -2.47 13.19 -25.02
N ASN A 134 -3.70 13.46 -24.64
CA ASN A 134 -4.59 14.32 -25.43
C ASN A 134 -4.04 15.76 -25.44
N PRO A 135 -3.72 16.35 -26.61
CA PRO A 135 -3.15 17.68 -26.70
C PRO A 135 -4.03 18.74 -26.03
N TYR A 136 -5.34 18.55 -26.03
CA TYR A 136 -6.27 19.49 -25.39
C TYR A 136 -5.94 19.72 -23.91
N TYR A 137 -5.48 18.69 -23.19
CA TYR A 137 -5.14 18.76 -21.77
C TYR A 137 -3.66 19.04 -21.52
N LEU A 138 -2.83 18.96 -22.56
CA LEU A 138 -1.38 19.16 -22.46
C LEU A 138 -0.96 20.61 -22.61
N TYR A 139 -1.77 21.43 -23.31
CA TYR A 139 -1.49 22.82 -23.59
C TYR A 139 -2.45 23.75 -22.86
N ILE A 140 -1.92 24.85 -22.31
CA ILE A 140 -2.70 25.98 -21.79
C ILE A 140 -2.21 27.26 -22.49
N ASP A 141 -3.13 28.00 -23.10
CA ASP A 141 -2.83 29.25 -23.79
C ASP A 141 -1.69 29.10 -24.84
N GLY A 142 -1.53 27.91 -25.42
CA GLY A 142 -0.48 27.56 -26.39
C GLY A 142 0.84 27.10 -25.78
N GLU A 143 1.00 27.14 -24.48
CA GLU A 143 2.18 26.65 -23.76
C GLU A 143 2.09 25.17 -23.40
N ASP A 144 3.17 24.43 -23.66
CA ASP A 144 3.26 22.99 -23.35
C ASP A 144 3.60 22.76 -21.88
N LEU A 145 2.74 22.05 -21.17
CA LEU A 145 2.88 21.78 -19.73
C LEU A 145 3.83 20.62 -19.39
N THR A 146 4.41 19.95 -20.39
CA THR A 146 5.14 18.70 -20.19
C THR A 146 6.26 18.80 -19.17
N GLU A 147 7.15 19.80 -19.31
CA GLU A 147 8.30 19.92 -18.40
C GLU A 147 7.87 20.24 -16.97
N MET A 148 6.95 21.19 -16.82
CA MET A 148 6.40 21.54 -15.52
C MET A 148 5.69 20.34 -14.86
N PHE A 149 4.89 19.60 -15.63
CA PHE A 149 4.20 18.43 -15.09
C PHE A 149 5.16 17.29 -14.69
N ILE A 150 6.22 17.05 -15.46
CA ILE A 150 7.29 16.13 -15.09
C ILE A 150 7.90 16.54 -13.75
N GLU A 151 8.23 17.81 -13.56
CA GLU A 151 8.78 18.32 -12.30
C GLU A 151 7.80 18.18 -11.13
N ILE A 152 6.50 18.36 -11.36
CA ILE A 152 5.46 18.11 -10.34
C ILE A 152 5.45 16.64 -9.91
N VAL A 153 5.54 15.69 -10.85
CA VAL A 153 5.57 14.25 -10.53
C VAL A 153 6.85 13.86 -9.80
N GLU A 154 7.99 14.36 -10.24
CA GLU A 154 9.30 14.10 -9.60
C GLU A 154 9.34 14.71 -8.19
N GLY A 155 8.80 15.90 -7.99
CA GLY A 155 8.62 16.51 -6.67
C GLY A 155 7.78 15.64 -5.74
N TYR A 156 6.70 15.06 -6.25
CA TYR A 156 5.87 14.12 -5.49
C TYR A 156 6.61 12.83 -5.13
N ILE A 157 7.36 12.25 -6.06
CA ILE A 157 8.19 11.08 -5.81
C ILE A 157 9.20 11.36 -4.68
N ASN A 158 9.86 12.52 -4.72
CA ASN A 158 10.79 12.92 -3.68
C ASN A 158 10.12 13.06 -2.31
N LEU A 159 8.93 13.65 -2.24
CA LEU A 159 8.16 13.73 -1.00
C LEU A 159 7.80 12.33 -0.45
N LEU A 160 7.46 11.38 -1.33
CA LEU A 160 7.20 10.00 -0.93
C LEU A 160 8.45 9.31 -0.40
N ILE A 161 9.60 9.50 -1.06
CA ILE A 161 10.89 8.94 -0.63
C ILE A 161 11.25 9.48 0.76
N GLU A 162 11.14 10.79 0.97
CA GLU A 162 11.43 11.39 2.28
C GLU A 162 10.47 10.87 3.36
N LYS A 163 9.18 10.78 3.07
CA LYS A 163 8.20 10.19 3.99
C LYS A 163 8.54 8.72 4.34
N ASP A 164 8.96 7.95 3.36
CA ASP A 164 9.36 6.56 3.60
C ASP A 164 10.67 6.47 4.42
N LYS A 165 11.55 7.46 4.32
CA LYS A 165 12.74 7.54 5.19
C LYS A 165 12.43 7.96 6.63
N GLU A 166 11.37 8.71 6.87
CA GLU A 166 11.00 9.16 8.23
C GLU A 166 10.93 8.00 9.23
N LEU A 167 10.29 6.88 8.84
CA LEU A 167 10.22 5.70 9.69
C LEU A 167 11.61 5.10 9.94
N LEU A 168 12.47 5.07 8.91
CA LEU A 168 13.84 4.53 9.06
C LEU A 168 14.67 5.39 10.02
N TYR A 169 14.62 6.71 9.91
CA TYR A 169 15.28 7.62 10.84
C TYR A 169 14.80 7.42 12.28
N LEU A 170 13.48 7.27 12.45
CA LEU A 170 12.90 6.98 13.76
C LEU A 170 13.42 5.64 14.33
N LEU A 171 13.49 4.58 13.50
CA LEU A 171 14.00 3.28 13.92
C LEU A 171 15.50 3.33 14.26
N GLU A 172 16.29 4.10 13.50
CA GLU A 172 17.70 4.35 13.80
C GLU A 172 17.87 5.08 15.15
N ASP A 173 17.05 6.08 15.43
CA ASP A 173 17.08 6.80 16.70
C ASP A 173 16.62 5.90 17.86
N LEU A 174 15.64 5.04 17.65
CA LEU A 174 15.24 4.04 18.64
C LEU A 174 16.38 3.05 18.96
N LYS A 175 17.18 2.66 17.98
CA LYS A 175 18.34 1.79 18.21
C LYS A 175 19.39 2.44 19.13
N LYS A 176 19.57 3.76 19.03
CA LYS A 176 20.53 4.53 19.84
C LYS A 176 20.08 4.74 21.28
N LEU A 177 18.78 4.59 21.58
CA LEU A 177 18.27 4.72 22.94
C LEU A 177 18.84 3.59 23.82
N GLU A 178 19.34 3.94 25.02
CA GLU A 178 19.80 2.95 26.00
C GLU A 178 18.66 2.43 26.88
N ASN A 179 17.59 3.20 27.03
CA ASN A 179 16.46 2.86 27.88
C ASN A 179 15.42 1.99 27.14
N PRO A 180 15.29 0.70 27.52
CA PRO A 180 14.38 -0.25 26.87
C PRO A 180 12.91 0.13 27.00
N GLN A 181 12.55 0.73 28.13
CA GLN A 181 11.16 1.16 28.36
C GLN A 181 10.75 2.26 27.36
N LEU A 182 11.65 3.23 27.12
CA LEU A 182 11.41 4.27 26.11
C LEU A 182 11.31 3.69 24.69
N LYS A 183 12.11 2.65 24.37
CA LYS A 183 11.97 1.93 23.09
C LYS A 183 10.59 1.32 22.93
N LYS A 184 10.13 0.59 23.97
CA LYS A 184 8.78 -0.03 23.96
C LYS A 184 7.68 1.02 23.78
N GLU A 185 7.72 2.08 24.57
CA GLU A 185 6.72 3.16 24.51
C GLU A 185 6.67 3.82 23.12
N SER A 186 7.82 4.02 22.50
CA SER A 186 7.90 4.58 21.16
C SER A 186 7.33 3.62 20.09
N LEU A 187 7.68 2.33 20.17
CA LEU A 187 7.10 1.30 19.29
C LEU A 187 5.57 1.20 19.46
N LEU A 188 5.07 1.27 20.72
CA LEU A 188 3.64 1.22 21.01
C LEU A 188 2.85 2.39 20.40
N LYS A 189 3.47 3.57 20.28
CA LYS A 189 2.86 4.75 19.63
C LYS A 189 2.74 4.57 18.12
N LEU A 190 3.63 3.81 17.49
CA LEU A 190 3.62 3.57 16.05
C LEU A 190 2.55 2.56 15.62
N ILE A 191 2.01 1.77 16.56
CA ILE A 191 1.00 0.75 16.29
C ILE A 191 -0.38 1.31 16.66
N ASN A 192 -1.08 1.84 15.66
CA ASN A 192 -2.40 2.44 15.83
C ASN A 192 -3.27 2.22 14.57
N GLU A 193 -4.52 2.65 14.59
CA GLU A 193 -5.47 2.49 13.49
C GLU A 193 -5.10 3.30 12.25
N ASP A 194 -4.33 4.39 12.40
CA ASP A 194 -3.89 5.25 11.30
C ASP A 194 -2.62 4.71 10.60
N THR A 195 -1.97 3.71 11.19
CA THR A 195 -0.79 3.06 10.58
C THR A 195 -1.13 2.51 9.20
N GLU A 196 -0.31 2.80 8.18
CA GLU A 196 -0.50 2.23 6.84
C GLU A 196 -0.58 0.70 6.89
N ALA A 197 -1.47 0.09 6.09
CA ALA A 197 -1.75 -1.34 6.14
C ALA A 197 -0.48 -2.22 5.99
N ARG A 198 0.44 -1.85 5.09
CA ARG A 198 1.70 -2.58 4.89
C ARG A 198 2.66 -2.45 6.07
N ILE A 199 2.72 -1.25 6.64
CA ILE A 199 3.52 -0.98 7.84
C ILE A 199 2.94 -1.76 9.02
N PHE A 200 1.62 -1.78 9.17
CA PHE A 200 0.95 -2.56 10.20
C PHE A 200 1.23 -4.07 10.06
N GLU A 201 1.24 -4.61 8.83
CA GLU A 201 1.62 -6.00 8.56
C GLU A 201 3.07 -6.29 9.00
N ILE A 202 4.01 -5.38 8.68
CA ILE A 202 5.42 -5.52 9.08
C ILE A 202 5.57 -5.50 10.61
N PHE A 203 4.92 -4.56 11.29
CA PHE A 203 4.92 -4.48 12.75
C PHE A 203 4.31 -5.74 13.39
N SER A 204 3.16 -6.18 12.87
CA SER A 204 2.50 -7.39 13.33
C SER A 204 3.40 -8.60 13.19
N TYR A 205 4.06 -8.77 12.04
CA TYR A 205 5.01 -9.84 11.82
C TYR A 205 6.18 -9.81 12.81
N ALA A 206 6.83 -8.65 12.97
CA ALA A 206 7.99 -8.50 13.84
C ALA A 206 7.65 -8.83 15.31
N ILE A 207 6.51 -8.32 15.80
CA ILE A 207 6.07 -8.58 17.17
C ILE A 207 5.71 -10.05 17.37
N LEU A 208 4.85 -10.61 16.51
CA LEU A 208 4.39 -11.98 16.63
C LEU A 208 5.54 -12.97 16.47
N SER A 209 6.44 -12.75 15.51
CA SER A 209 7.61 -13.60 15.30
C SER A 209 8.50 -13.65 16.55
N ASN A 210 8.79 -12.51 17.17
CA ASN A 210 9.63 -12.45 18.37
C ASN A 210 8.90 -12.97 19.62
N TYR A 211 7.57 -12.79 19.71
CA TYR A 211 6.77 -13.35 20.79
C TYR A 211 6.71 -14.89 20.70
N TYR A 212 6.36 -15.45 19.55
CA TYR A 212 6.22 -16.89 19.40
C TYR A 212 7.53 -17.66 19.50
N LYS A 213 8.68 -17.05 19.14
CA LYS A 213 10.02 -17.64 19.37
C LYS A 213 10.31 -17.99 20.83
N GLN A 214 9.56 -17.43 21.80
CA GLN A 214 9.72 -17.73 23.23
C GLN A 214 8.96 -19.03 23.62
N ILE A 215 8.08 -19.52 22.76
CA ILE A 215 7.21 -20.65 23.08
C ILE A 215 7.84 -21.93 22.58
N LYS A 216 8.07 -22.86 23.51
CA LYS A 216 8.60 -24.19 23.25
C LYS A 216 7.47 -25.20 23.10
N LEU A 217 7.62 -26.08 22.14
CA LEU A 217 6.77 -27.25 21.97
C LEU A 217 7.62 -28.53 21.99
N PHE A 218 7.01 -29.63 22.42
CA PHE A 218 7.60 -30.96 22.29
C PHE A 218 6.82 -31.72 21.24
N ILE A 219 7.47 -32.11 20.15
CA ILE A 219 6.87 -32.74 18.99
C ILE A 219 7.58 -34.05 18.70
N GLY A 220 6.80 -35.11 18.49
CA GLY A 220 7.30 -36.42 18.13
C GLY A 220 6.19 -37.38 17.74
N ASN A 221 6.55 -38.51 17.16
CA ASN A 221 5.58 -39.56 16.77
C ASN A 221 5.18 -40.46 17.94
N SER A 222 5.95 -40.44 19.03
CA SER A 222 5.69 -41.17 20.28
C SER A 222 6.21 -40.40 21.47
N LYS A 223 5.87 -40.83 22.69
CA LYS A 223 6.37 -40.21 23.93
C LYS A 223 7.90 -40.28 24.07
N ASP A 224 8.50 -41.29 23.44
CA ASP A 224 9.96 -41.55 23.54
C ASP A 224 10.75 -40.83 22.42
N ASP A 225 10.06 -40.21 21.46
CA ASP A 225 10.66 -39.46 20.31
C ASP A 225 10.30 -37.97 20.32
N LEU A 226 10.14 -37.39 21.52
CA LEU A 226 9.80 -36.00 21.67
C LEU A 226 11.06 -35.12 21.47
N LYS A 227 11.00 -34.18 20.52
CA LYS A 227 12.01 -33.15 20.29
C LYS A 227 11.48 -31.82 20.71
N GLU A 228 12.34 -31.04 21.38
CA GLU A 228 12.03 -29.64 21.69
C GLU A 228 12.17 -28.78 20.43
N GLU A 229 11.13 -28.05 20.07
CA GLU A 229 11.13 -27.10 18.98
C GLU A 229 10.50 -25.78 19.42
N TYR A 230 10.97 -24.67 18.85
CA TYR A 230 10.38 -23.36 19.08
C TYR A 230 9.43 -22.99 17.95
N LEU A 231 8.35 -22.30 18.31
CA LEU A 231 7.46 -21.73 17.30
C LEU A 231 8.20 -20.70 16.46
N GLN A 232 8.03 -20.79 15.15
CA GLN A 232 8.64 -19.87 14.18
C GLN A 232 7.56 -19.39 13.22
N LEU A 233 7.50 -18.07 13.04
CA LEU A 233 6.58 -17.43 12.09
C LEU A 233 7.32 -17.09 10.79
N TYR A 234 6.71 -17.39 9.66
CA TYR A 234 7.25 -17.14 8.32
C TYR A 234 6.26 -16.32 7.50
N LYS A 235 6.75 -15.30 6.80
CA LYS A 235 5.94 -14.61 5.77
C LYS A 235 5.75 -15.53 4.57
N THR A 236 4.54 -15.59 4.03
CA THR A 236 4.20 -16.41 2.86
C THR A 236 4.59 -15.74 1.54
N GLY A 237 4.74 -14.43 1.54
CA GLY A 237 5.11 -13.65 0.37
C GLY A 237 5.38 -12.18 0.70
N ARG A 238 5.53 -11.37 -0.35
CA ARG A 238 5.50 -9.91 -0.24
C ARG A 238 4.05 -9.44 -0.14
N THR A 239 3.82 -8.32 0.51
CA THR A 239 2.49 -7.70 0.57
C THR A 239 1.85 -7.58 -0.82
N ASN A 240 0.60 -8.00 -0.95
CA ASN A 240 -0.15 -8.14 -2.21
C ASN A 240 0.40 -9.20 -3.19
N ALA A 241 1.21 -10.16 -2.75
CA ALA A 241 1.46 -11.36 -3.51
C ALA A 241 0.15 -12.18 -3.65
N ASN A 242 0.09 -13.07 -4.63
CA ASN A 242 -1.03 -14.01 -4.74
C ASN A 242 -0.79 -15.18 -3.78
N ASP A 243 -0.87 -14.87 -2.46
CA ASP A 243 -0.53 -15.74 -1.33
C ASP A 243 -1.70 -16.62 -0.84
N GLY A 244 -2.79 -16.62 -1.60
CA GLY A 244 -4.00 -17.39 -1.23
C GLY A 244 -4.77 -16.79 -0.03
N GLY A 245 -4.43 -15.56 0.40
CA GLY A 245 -5.09 -14.90 1.54
C GLY A 245 -4.46 -15.26 2.88
N ILE A 246 -3.16 -15.58 2.91
CA ILE A 246 -2.38 -15.86 4.12
C ILE A 246 -1.12 -15.02 4.10
N ASP A 247 -0.92 -14.20 5.12
CA ASP A 247 0.27 -13.36 5.26
C ASP A 247 1.40 -14.09 5.99
N PHE A 248 1.09 -14.91 7.00
CA PHE A 248 2.10 -15.63 7.76
C PHE A 248 1.68 -17.09 8.02
N VAL A 249 2.68 -17.96 8.14
CA VAL A 249 2.52 -19.37 8.55
C VAL A 249 3.45 -19.67 9.72
N MET A 250 2.91 -20.32 10.75
CA MET A 250 3.67 -20.75 11.92
C MET A 250 4.11 -22.21 11.78
N LYS A 251 5.36 -22.48 12.11
CA LYS A 251 5.92 -23.82 12.26
C LYS A 251 6.45 -24.00 13.68
N PRO A 252 6.38 -25.22 14.24
CA PRO A 252 5.55 -26.33 13.81
C PRO A 252 4.06 -26.06 14.05
N GLY A 253 3.19 -26.88 13.50
CA GLY A 253 1.73 -26.82 13.73
C GLY A 253 0.91 -26.31 12.55
N GLY A 254 1.52 -25.54 11.60
CA GLY A 254 0.81 -25.14 10.37
C GLY A 254 -0.30 -24.10 10.62
N ARG A 255 -0.15 -23.24 11.61
CA ARG A 255 -1.14 -22.18 11.92
C ARG A 255 -1.02 -21.02 10.93
N PHE A 256 -2.14 -20.56 10.43
CA PHE A 256 -2.25 -19.51 9.42
C PHE A 256 -2.64 -18.17 10.02
N PHE A 257 -2.06 -17.08 9.51
CA PHE A 257 -2.34 -15.71 9.95
C PHE A 257 -2.66 -14.81 8.76
N GLN A 258 -3.73 -14.04 8.89
CA GLN A 258 -4.11 -13.01 7.93
C GLN A 258 -4.21 -11.65 8.62
N VAL A 259 -3.47 -10.67 8.11
CA VAL A 259 -3.52 -9.27 8.58
C VAL A 259 -4.60 -8.52 7.82
N THR A 260 -5.49 -7.85 8.52
CA THR A 260 -6.64 -7.20 7.88
C THR A 260 -7.06 -5.93 8.59
N GLU A 261 -7.80 -5.08 7.88
CA GLU A 261 -8.43 -3.87 8.43
C GLU A 261 -9.90 -4.16 8.76
N VAL A 262 -10.42 -3.51 9.81
CA VAL A 262 -11.84 -3.58 10.16
C VAL A 262 -12.68 -2.88 9.09
N GLY A 263 -13.88 -3.36 8.81
CA GLY A 263 -14.91 -2.64 8.05
C GLY A 263 -15.49 -3.37 6.85
N ASN A 264 -14.91 -4.49 6.43
CA ASN A 264 -15.52 -5.35 5.41
C ASN A 264 -15.39 -6.82 5.80
N TYR A 265 -16.40 -7.34 6.51
CA TYR A 265 -16.42 -8.72 6.95
C TYR A 265 -16.46 -9.73 5.79
N ASP A 266 -17.00 -9.37 4.62
CA ASP A 266 -16.91 -10.22 3.43
C ASP A 266 -15.48 -10.64 3.10
N LYS A 267 -14.51 -9.76 3.32
CA LYS A 267 -13.11 -10.07 3.06
C LYS A 267 -12.58 -11.21 3.92
N TYR A 268 -12.95 -11.25 5.21
CA TYR A 268 -12.55 -12.32 6.12
C TYR A 268 -13.05 -13.68 5.63
N PHE A 269 -14.30 -13.73 5.20
CA PHE A 269 -14.91 -14.96 4.72
C PHE A 269 -14.40 -15.39 3.34
N LEU A 270 -14.04 -14.42 2.48
CA LEU A 270 -13.31 -14.71 1.24
C LEU A 270 -11.93 -15.33 1.52
N ASP A 271 -11.23 -14.86 2.55
CA ASP A 271 -9.93 -15.41 2.92
C ASP A 271 -10.09 -16.83 3.54
N ILE A 272 -11.12 -17.09 4.34
CA ILE A 272 -11.48 -18.42 4.82
C ILE A 272 -11.79 -19.36 3.64
N ASP A 273 -12.54 -18.90 2.64
CA ASP A 273 -12.88 -19.71 1.47
C ASP A 273 -11.65 -20.05 0.61
N LYS A 274 -10.69 -19.10 0.47
CA LYS A 274 -9.43 -19.35 -0.26
C LYS A 274 -8.60 -20.46 0.34
N VAL A 275 -8.60 -20.61 1.66
CA VAL A 275 -7.89 -21.67 2.37
C VAL A 275 -8.77 -22.90 2.65
N LEU A 276 -9.87 -23.05 1.92
CA LEU A 276 -10.76 -24.19 2.00
C LEU A 276 -11.36 -24.43 3.40
N GLY A 277 -11.46 -23.39 4.23
CA GLY A 277 -12.00 -23.43 5.58
C GLY A 277 -11.02 -23.97 6.64
N TYR A 278 -9.72 -24.00 6.35
CA TYR A 278 -8.72 -24.22 7.41
C TYR A 278 -8.75 -23.05 8.42
N PRO A 279 -8.46 -23.33 9.70
CA PRO A 279 -8.47 -22.30 10.74
C PRO A 279 -7.46 -21.17 10.45
N ILE A 280 -7.90 -19.92 10.63
CA ILE A 280 -7.08 -18.70 10.43
C ILE A 280 -7.11 -17.88 11.71
N THR A 281 -5.95 -17.38 12.12
CA THR A 281 -5.81 -16.29 13.07
C THR A 281 -5.84 -14.96 12.33
N PHE A 282 -6.83 -14.12 12.64
CA PHE A 282 -6.93 -12.78 12.06
C PHE A 282 -6.21 -11.75 12.94
N VAL A 283 -5.23 -11.04 12.34
CA VAL A 283 -4.55 -9.91 12.98
C VAL A 283 -5.22 -8.63 12.49
N VAL A 284 -6.02 -8.01 13.34
CA VAL A 284 -6.96 -6.96 12.95
C VAL A 284 -6.47 -5.59 13.41
N LYS A 285 -6.36 -4.66 12.48
CA LYS A 285 -5.94 -3.29 12.73
C LYS A 285 -7.06 -2.47 13.38
N THR A 286 -7.28 -2.71 14.68
CA THR A 286 -8.28 -1.99 15.47
C THR A 286 -7.90 -1.93 16.94
N ASN A 287 -8.35 -0.87 17.62
CA ASN A 287 -8.30 -0.73 19.08
C ASN A 287 -9.52 -1.36 19.78
N SER A 288 -10.50 -1.86 19.05
CA SER A 288 -11.61 -2.63 19.61
C SER A 288 -11.12 -3.88 20.32
N SER A 289 -11.84 -4.35 21.33
CA SER A 289 -11.48 -5.59 22.00
C SER A 289 -11.67 -6.79 21.05
N LYS A 290 -10.83 -7.82 21.21
CA LYS A 290 -10.95 -9.05 20.42
C LYS A 290 -12.35 -9.71 20.54
N ASN A 291 -13.00 -9.56 21.69
CA ASN A 291 -14.32 -10.14 21.91
C ASN A 291 -15.42 -9.44 21.07
N ILE A 292 -15.30 -8.13 20.85
CA ILE A 292 -16.20 -7.39 19.96
C ILE A 292 -16.01 -7.90 18.52
N ILE A 293 -14.79 -7.97 18.04
CA ILE A 293 -14.50 -8.44 16.68
C ILE A 293 -14.94 -9.89 16.47
N LEU A 294 -14.69 -10.77 17.46
CA LEU A 294 -15.16 -12.16 17.40
C LEU A 294 -16.68 -12.25 17.33
N LYS A 295 -17.39 -11.44 18.15
CA LYS A 295 -18.84 -11.38 18.09
C LYS A 295 -19.34 -10.94 16.73
N ASP A 296 -18.79 -9.84 16.20
CA ASP A 296 -19.18 -9.30 14.90
C ASP A 296 -18.94 -10.32 13.77
N LEU A 297 -17.82 -11.07 13.81
CA LEU A 297 -17.53 -12.14 12.84
C LEU A 297 -18.53 -13.30 12.96
N VAL A 298 -18.90 -13.70 14.18
CA VAL A 298 -19.92 -14.73 14.40
C VAL A 298 -21.28 -14.27 13.91
N ASP A 299 -21.68 -13.05 14.24
CA ASP A 299 -22.97 -12.49 13.81
C ASP A 299 -23.03 -12.42 12.26
N TYR A 300 -21.94 -12.03 11.62
CA TYR A 300 -21.84 -12.03 10.17
C TYR A 300 -21.84 -13.43 9.55
N ALA A 301 -21.20 -14.43 10.20
CA ALA A 301 -21.25 -15.82 9.77
C ALA A 301 -22.69 -16.37 9.79
N ILE A 302 -23.48 -15.99 10.80
CA ILE A 302 -24.89 -16.37 10.92
C ILE A 302 -25.69 -15.76 9.78
N GLU A 303 -25.51 -14.46 9.51
CA GLU A 303 -26.17 -13.75 8.39
C GLU A 303 -25.81 -14.39 7.05
N LYS A 304 -24.53 -14.56 6.76
CA LYS A 304 -24.02 -15.09 5.49
C LYS A 304 -24.42 -16.54 5.23
N SER A 305 -24.67 -17.32 6.27
CA SER A 305 -25.07 -18.72 6.15
C SER A 305 -26.51 -18.92 5.67
N ASP A 306 -27.33 -17.87 5.65
CA ASP A 306 -28.76 -17.94 5.27
C ASP A 306 -29.51 -19.10 5.93
N GLY A 307 -29.31 -19.29 7.24
CA GLY A 307 -29.92 -20.35 8.05
C GLY A 307 -29.33 -21.74 7.87
N GLN A 308 -28.28 -21.92 7.06
CA GLN A 308 -27.63 -23.20 6.85
C GLN A 308 -26.58 -23.48 7.94
N GLU A 309 -26.92 -24.30 8.93
CA GLU A 309 -26.07 -24.65 10.09
C GLU A 309 -24.68 -25.18 9.68
N ILE A 310 -24.57 -25.96 8.62
CA ILE A 310 -23.29 -26.52 8.14
C ILE A 310 -22.37 -25.41 7.67
N ILE A 311 -22.88 -24.42 6.92
CA ILE A 311 -22.11 -23.28 6.42
C ILE A 311 -21.69 -22.37 7.58
N LYS A 312 -22.63 -22.05 8.49
CA LYS A 312 -22.36 -21.27 9.69
C LYS A 312 -21.22 -21.90 10.50
N ASN A 313 -21.33 -23.19 10.82
CA ASN A 313 -20.34 -23.89 11.63
C ASN A 313 -18.98 -23.96 10.92
N ARG A 314 -18.94 -24.12 9.60
CA ARG A 314 -17.70 -24.06 8.82
C ARG A 314 -16.98 -22.72 9.00
N TYR A 315 -17.70 -21.61 8.88
CA TYR A 315 -17.11 -20.28 9.04
C TYR A 315 -16.66 -20.01 10.48
N ILE A 316 -17.50 -20.34 11.48
CA ILE A 316 -17.15 -20.13 12.88
C ILE A 316 -15.92 -20.96 13.27
N ASN A 317 -15.85 -22.23 12.86
CA ASN A 317 -14.72 -23.12 13.15
C ASN A 317 -13.42 -22.73 12.42
N ALA A 318 -13.53 -21.97 11.33
CA ALA A 318 -12.37 -21.43 10.62
C ALA A 318 -11.77 -20.17 11.28
N ILE A 319 -12.45 -19.56 12.25
CA ILE A 319 -11.90 -18.44 13.03
C ILE A 319 -11.14 -19.03 14.23
N GLU A 320 -9.82 -19.18 14.10
CA GLU A 320 -9.00 -19.75 15.17
C GLU A 320 -8.79 -18.77 16.32
N GLU A 321 -8.39 -17.53 15.99
CA GLU A 321 -8.14 -16.46 16.95
C GLU A 321 -8.27 -15.09 16.28
N VAL A 322 -8.56 -14.08 17.09
CA VAL A 322 -8.46 -12.66 16.71
C VAL A 322 -7.41 -11.98 17.58
N ILE A 323 -6.43 -11.37 16.94
CA ILE A 323 -5.37 -10.56 17.56
C ILE A 323 -5.59 -9.12 17.12
N THR A 324 -5.92 -8.23 18.06
CA THR A 324 -6.09 -6.80 17.77
C THR A 324 -4.83 -6.01 18.14
N ILE A 325 -4.83 -4.69 17.89
CA ILE A 325 -3.74 -3.79 18.33
C ILE A 325 -3.48 -3.96 19.83
N ASN A 326 -4.53 -4.16 20.62
CA ASN A 326 -4.40 -4.33 22.07
C ASN A 326 -3.65 -5.61 22.44
N GLU A 327 -3.86 -6.71 21.74
CA GLU A 327 -3.12 -7.96 21.95
C GLU A 327 -1.67 -7.81 21.48
N LEU A 328 -1.41 -7.19 20.31
CA LEU A 328 -0.04 -6.90 19.86
C LEU A 328 0.74 -6.07 20.89
N LYS A 329 0.10 -5.05 21.46
CA LYS A 329 0.69 -4.23 22.54
C LYS A 329 1.01 -5.06 23.79
N LYS A 330 0.13 -5.99 24.18
CA LYS A 330 0.39 -6.91 25.30
C LYS A 330 1.59 -7.81 25.02
N TYR A 331 1.68 -8.39 23.81
CA TYR A 331 2.82 -9.22 23.42
C TYR A 331 4.13 -8.43 23.43
N LEU A 332 4.14 -7.22 22.89
CA LEU A 332 5.31 -6.34 22.92
C LEU A 332 5.75 -6.01 24.35
N ASN A 333 4.81 -5.80 25.28
CA ASN A 333 5.13 -5.47 26.68
C ASN A 333 5.79 -6.61 27.46
N ILE A 334 5.52 -7.85 27.11
CA ILE A 334 6.09 -9.05 27.76
C ILE A 334 7.56 -9.26 27.37
N LEU A 335 7.93 -8.88 26.15
CA LEU A 335 9.26 -9.10 25.58
C LEU A 335 10.34 -8.30 26.33
N ASN A 336 11.52 -8.89 26.43
CA ASN A 336 12.69 -8.24 27.03
C ASN A 336 13.46 -7.35 26.02
N ASP A 337 14.56 -6.76 26.46
CA ASP A 337 15.35 -5.80 25.68
C ASP A 337 15.98 -6.40 24.43
N VAL A 338 16.37 -7.68 24.49
CA VAL A 338 16.99 -8.37 23.36
C VAL A 338 15.96 -8.53 22.24
N GLU A 339 14.73 -8.99 22.58
CA GLU A 339 13.64 -9.13 21.62
C GLU A 339 13.17 -7.77 21.08
N ILE A 340 13.14 -6.73 21.92
CA ILE A 340 12.77 -5.37 21.47
C ILE A 340 13.78 -4.85 20.43
N ASN A 341 15.07 -5.02 20.65
CA ASN A 341 16.09 -4.64 19.66
C ASN A 341 15.97 -5.47 18.39
N GLN A 342 15.64 -6.76 18.52
CA GLN A 342 15.39 -7.61 17.36
C GLN A 342 14.15 -7.15 16.58
N ILE A 343 13.06 -6.79 17.25
CA ILE A 343 11.85 -6.23 16.61
C ILE A 343 12.17 -4.98 15.80
N ILE A 344 12.95 -4.04 16.36
CA ILE A 344 13.36 -2.82 15.66
C ILE A 344 14.15 -3.18 14.39
N SER A 345 15.05 -4.15 14.50
CA SER A 345 15.86 -4.61 13.36
C SER A 345 15.03 -5.36 12.32
N ASP A 346 14.08 -6.18 12.74
CA ASP A 346 13.15 -6.89 11.86
C ASP A 346 12.23 -5.89 11.11
N ILE A 347 11.70 -4.89 11.82
CA ILE A 347 10.87 -3.84 11.19
C ILE A 347 11.68 -3.11 10.12
N GLU A 348 12.89 -2.67 10.43
CA GLU A 348 13.77 -1.99 9.46
C GLU A 348 14.03 -2.88 8.24
N LEU A 349 14.43 -4.14 8.46
CA LEU A 349 14.72 -5.08 7.39
C LEU A 349 13.52 -5.29 6.47
N TYR A 350 12.36 -5.63 7.05
CA TYR A 350 11.16 -5.90 6.24
C TYR A 350 10.59 -4.63 5.61
N TYR A 351 10.77 -3.48 6.24
CA TYR A 351 10.41 -2.20 5.66
C TYR A 351 11.26 -1.89 4.42
N LYS A 352 12.60 -2.01 4.53
CA LYS A 352 13.51 -1.84 3.38
C LYS A 352 13.18 -2.80 2.23
N LEU A 353 12.94 -4.08 2.56
CA LEU A 353 12.56 -5.09 1.56
C LEU A 353 11.20 -4.79 0.91
N GLU A 354 10.22 -4.30 1.69
CA GLU A 354 8.88 -3.99 1.17
C GLU A 354 8.90 -2.77 0.26
N PHE A 355 9.72 -1.76 0.56
CA PHE A 355 9.75 -0.50 -0.18
C PHE A 355 10.93 -0.36 -1.14
N ASN A 356 11.76 -1.42 -1.29
CA ASN A 356 12.99 -1.42 -2.10
C ASN A 356 13.92 -0.24 -1.75
N ILE A 357 14.05 0.05 -0.46
CA ILE A 357 14.97 1.07 0.04
C ILE A 357 16.32 0.37 0.29
N PRO A 358 17.43 0.92 -0.23
CA PRO A 358 18.76 0.33 -0.06
C PRO A 358 19.25 0.29 1.39
#